data_09cc1659960d71ef63119bb38380e76a
#
_entry.id   09cc1659960d71ef63119bb38380e76a
#
_cell.length_a   1.000
_cell.length_b   1.000
_cell.length_c   1.000
_cell.angle_alpha   90.00
_cell.angle_beta   90.00
_cell.angle_gamma   90.00
#
_symmetry.space_group_name_H-M   'P 1'
#
loop_
_entity.id
_entity.type
_entity.pdbx_description
1 polymer ?
#
loop_
_entity_poly.entity_id
_entity_poly.type
_entity_poly.pdbx_seq_one_letter_code
_entity_poly.pdbx_strand_id
1 'polypeptide(L)'
;MHKIWNLNEVERVLTETGERAGLSTKGIPVSISDRMEKTMGSFVFKEKDGKVKAHEFRFSARLLSGEFDEEVVRNVIIHEYAHFYANVTTGRNNGHNAVFKNVCRSLGIPDDTLFTAPGTRVIRKKGYKLVCSTCGETVAVRRHRDAAVDIVKYKISGCCEAKIKAMMGYF
;
A
#
# COMPACT_ATOMS: atom_id res chain seq x y z
N MET A 1 -20.57 15.08 -7.60
CA MET A 1 -19.93 15.23 -6.29
C MET A 1 -20.46 14.08 -5.46
N HIS A 2 -19.57 13.24 -4.96
CA HIS A 2 -19.94 12.08 -4.14
C HIS A 2 -20.16 12.51 -2.69
N LYS A 3 -20.55 11.57 -1.85
CA LYS A 3 -20.79 11.81 -0.43
C LYS A 3 -19.51 12.23 0.28
N ILE A 4 -19.59 13.27 1.10
CA ILE A 4 -18.54 13.63 2.06
C ILE A 4 -18.72 12.75 3.29
N TRP A 5 -17.64 12.12 3.73
CA TRP A 5 -17.63 11.23 4.87
C TRP A 5 -17.12 11.93 6.13
N ASN A 6 -17.70 11.62 7.26
CA ASN A 6 -17.23 12.08 8.58
C ASN A 6 -16.65 10.92 9.41
N LEU A 7 -16.05 11.26 10.55
CA LEU A 7 -15.37 10.29 11.40
C LEU A 7 -16.30 9.19 11.90
N ASN A 8 -17.53 9.53 12.28
CA ASN A 8 -18.51 8.57 12.81
C ASN A 8 -18.89 7.53 11.74
N GLU A 9 -18.93 7.93 10.46
CA GLU A 9 -19.22 7.01 9.36
C GLU A 9 -18.06 6.05 9.12
N VAL A 10 -16.82 6.52 9.23
CA VAL A 10 -15.61 5.68 9.15
C VAL A 10 -15.61 4.67 10.30
N GLU A 11 -15.83 5.12 11.54
CA GLU A 11 -15.90 4.27 12.73
C GLU A 11 -17.02 3.21 12.62
N ARG A 12 -18.17 3.60 12.05
CA ARG A 12 -19.26 2.66 11.79
C ARG A 12 -18.83 1.55 10.83
N VAL A 13 -18.18 1.87 9.71
CA VAL A 13 -17.70 0.85 8.76
C VAL A 13 -16.69 -0.10 9.42
N LEU A 14 -15.76 0.45 10.22
CA LEU A 14 -14.79 -0.36 10.97
C LEU A 14 -15.49 -1.29 11.97
N THR A 15 -16.50 -0.79 12.69
CA THR A 15 -17.27 -1.56 13.68
C THR A 15 -18.06 -2.68 13.00
N GLU A 16 -18.85 -2.36 11.97
CA GLU A 16 -19.62 -3.33 11.17
C GLU A 16 -18.72 -4.42 10.58
N THR A 17 -17.54 -4.03 10.09
CA THR A 17 -16.55 -4.97 9.56
C THR A 17 -16.00 -5.87 10.66
N GLY A 18 -15.72 -5.28 11.83
CA GLY A 18 -15.23 -6.01 13.00
C GLY A 18 -16.23 -7.03 13.54
N GLU A 19 -17.50 -6.68 13.58
CA GLU A 19 -18.58 -7.58 13.97
C GLU A 19 -18.70 -8.77 13.03
N ARG A 20 -18.66 -8.54 11.71
CA ARG A 20 -18.70 -9.60 10.70
C ARG A 20 -17.48 -10.51 10.74
N ALA A 21 -16.31 -9.94 10.98
CA ALA A 21 -15.04 -10.67 10.98
C ALA A 21 -14.70 -11.32 12.35
N GLY A 22 -15.43 -11.00 13.40
CA GLY A 22 -15.20 -11.53 14.75
C GLY A 22 -14.01 -10.89 15.48
N LEU A 23 -13.50 -9.73 15.03
CA LEU A 23 -12.40 -9.01 15.69
C LEU A 23 -12.76 -7.53 15.83
N SER A 24 -13.09 -7.11 17.05
CA SER A 24 -13.56 -5.75 17.34
C SER A 24 -12.46 -4.70 17.24
N THR A 25 -12.80 -3.53 16.69
CA THR A 25 -11.96 -2.33 16.66
C THR A 25 -12.19 -1.40 17.85
N LYS A 26 -13.03 -1.81 18.82
CA LYS A 26 -13.40 -0.98 19.98
C LYS A 26 -12.16 -0.52 20.75
N GLY A 27 -12.08 0.77 21.00
CA GLY A 27 -10.96 1.37 21.74
C GLY A 27 -9.72 1.66 20.90
N ILE A 28 -9.74 1.40 19.58
CA ILE A 28 -8.69 1.82 18.66
C ILE A 28 -9.07 3.19 18.10
N PRO A 29 -8.27 4.25 18.32
CA PRO A 29 -8.55 5.58 17.79
C PRO A 29 -8.63 5.60 16.27
N VAL A 30 -9.47 6.50 15.74
CA VAL A 30 -9.54 6.82 14.32
C VAL A 30 -9.22 8.30 14.13
N SER A 31 -8.34 8.63 13.20
CA SER A 31 -7.95 10.01 12.92
C SER A 31 -8.00 10.33 11.42
N ILE A 32 -8.22 11.62 11.12
CA ILE A 32 -8.18 12.16 9.75
C ILE A 32 -6.94 13.04 9.63
N SER A 33 -6.20 12.92 8.54
CA SER A 33 -4.95 13.63 8.30
C SER A 33 -4.96 14.39 6.97
N ASP A 34 -4.70 15.69 7.04
CA ASP A 34 -4.51 16.55 5.85
C ASP A 34 -3.16 16.33 5.18
N ARG A 35 -2.22 15.69 5.88
CA ARG A 35 -0.85 15.46 5.39
C ARG A 35 -0.71 14.19 4.56
N MET A 36 -1.73 13.34 4.52
CA MET A 36 -1.74 12.11 3.75
C MET A 36 -2.17 12.38 2.30
N GLU A 37 -1.22 12.76 1.44
CA GLU A 37 -1.50 13.07 0.04
C GLU A 37 -1.45 11.84 -0.88
N LYS A 38 -0.59 10.85 -0.56
CA LYS A 38 -0.31 9.69 -1.41
C LYS A 38 -0.97 8.41 -0.92
N THR A 39 -1.20 8.31 0.38
CA THR A 39 -1.79 7.16 1.04
C THR A 39 -3.18 7.55 1.50
N MET A 40 -4.20 6.76 1.17
CA MET A 40 -5.58 7.09 1.50
C MET A 40 -5.97 6.60 2.90
N GLY A 41 -5.35 5.50 3.36
CA GLY A 41 -5.53 4.93 4.70
C GLY A 41 -4.22 4.40 5.26
N SER A 42 -4.19 4.14 6.55
CA SER A 42 -3.09 3.48 7.25
C SER A 42 -3.54 2.90 8.59
N PHE A 43 -3.30 1.61 8.80
CA PHE A 43 -3.37 1.00 10.12
C PHE A 43 -2.01 1.14 10.83
N VAL A 44 -1.98 1.86 11.94
CA VAL A 44 -0.77 2.10 12.75
C VAL A 44 -0.71 1.13 13.91
N PHE A 45 0.41 0.46 14.09
CA PHE A 45 0.61 -0.54 15.14
C PHE A 45 2.06 -0.61 15.61
N LYS A 46 2.28 -1.28 16.73
CA LYS A 46 3.61 -1.69 17.23
C LYS A 46 3.68 -3.21 17.29
N GLU A 47 4.75 -3.77 16.77
CA GLU A 47 5.06 -5.20 16.86
C GLU A 47 6.16 -5.39 17.89
N LYS A 48 5.93 -6.27 18.86
CA LYS A 48 6.92 -6.64 19.87
C LYS A 48 6.63 -8.05 20.38
N ASP A 49 7.65 -8.88 20.49
CA ASP A 49 7.61 -10.22 21.09
C ASP A 49 6.48 -11.11 20.51
N GLY A 50 6.33 -11.10 19.18
CA GLY A 50 5.30 -11.89 18.48
C GLY A 50 3.87 -11.40 18.73
N LYS A 51 3.71 -10.16 19.20
CA LYS A 51 2.41 -9.53 19.41
C LYS A 51 2.32 -8.21 18.67
N VAL A 52 1.15 -7.95 18.11
CA VAL A 52 0.81 -6.67 17.50
C VAL A 52 -0.13 -5.91 18.43
N LYS A 53 0.28 -4.72 18.83
CA LYS A 53 -0.56 -3.77 19.55
C LYS A 53 -1.07 -2.71 18.56
N ALA A 54 -2.36 -2.72 18.29
CA ALA A 54 -3.05 -1.69 17.51
C ALA A 54 -2.87 -0.32 18.19
N HIS A 55 -2.64 0.71 17.38
CA HIS A 55 -2.47 2.08 17.87
C HIS A 55 -3.58 2.99 17.36
N GLU A 56 -3.75 3.10 16.05
CA GLU A 56 -4.82 3.89 15.44
C GLU A 56 -5.11 3.47 14.00
N PHE A 57 -6.29 3.82 13.49
CA PHE A 57 -6.58 3.91 12.07
C PHE A 57 -6.49 5.38 11.64
N ARG A 58 -5.78 5.65 10.56
CA ARG A 58 -5.61 7.01 10.04
C ARG A 58 -6.04 7.07 8.59
N PHE A 59 -6.89 8.04 8.25
CA PHE A 59 -7.40 8.24 6.90
C PHE A 59 -7.07 9.62 6.36
N SER A 60 -6.89 9.73 5.06
CA SER A 60 -6.66 11.00 4.38
C SER A 60 -7.93 11.83 4.36
N ALA A 61 -7.83 13.14 4.66
CA ALA A 61 -8.93 14.08 4.46
C ALA A 61 -9.43 14.08 3.02
N ARG A 62 -8.53 13.88 2.06
CA ARG A 62 -8.87 13.76 0.64
C ARG A 62 -9.76 12.54 0.35
N LEU A 63 -9.52 11.39 0.98
CA LEU A 63 -10.37 10.21 0.84
C LEU A 63 -11.83 10.52 1.19
N LEU A 64 -12.03 11.33 2.22
CA LEU A 64 -13.33 11.62 2.81
C LEU A 64 -14.02 12.86 2.23
N SER A 65 -13.37 13.57 1.31
CA SER A 65 -13.79 14.88 0.80
C SER A 65 -14.97 14.84 -0.19
N GLY A 66 -15.43 13.66 -0.60
CA GLY A 66 -16.42 13.50 -1.67
C GLY A 66 -15.82 13.52 -3.08
N GLU A 67 -14.49 13.33 -3.19
CA GLU A 67 -13.80 13.15 -4.48
C GLU A 67 -14.01 11.73 -5.04
N PHE A 68 -14.26 10.75 -4.18
CA PHE A 68 -14.35 9.33 -4.55
C PHE A 68 -15.75 8.75 -4.32
N ASP A 69 -16.07 7.70 -5.08
CA ASP A 69 -17.30 6.92 -4.88
C ASP A 69 -17.33 6.30 -3.49
N GLU A 70 -18.54 6.12 -2.94
CA GLU A 70 -18.72 5.52 -1.61
C GLU A 70 -18.10 4.13 -1.51
N GLU A 71 -18.19 3.33 -2.57
CA GLU A 71 -17.59 2.00 -2.62
C GLU A 71 -16.08 2.06 -2.47
N VAL A 72 -15.42 3.01 -3.15
CA VAL A 72 -13.98 3.23 -3.05
C VAL A 72 -13.59 3.59 -1.62
N VAL A 73 -14.31 4.52 -0.99
CA VAL A 73 -14.04 4.93 0.40
C VAL A 73 -14.22 3.75 1.34
N ARG A 74 -15.32 3.00 1.21
CA ARG A 74 -15.55 1.79 2.02
C ARG A 74 -14.46 0.74 1.84
N ASN A 75 -14.04 0.49 0.61
CA ASN A 75 -12.99 -0.49 0.31
C ASN A 75 -11.65 -0.09 0.94
N VAL A 76 -11.29 1.19 0.95
CA VAL A 76 -10.09 1.67 1.64
C VAL A 76 -10.20 1.49 3.16
N ILE A 77 -11.35 1.79 3.76
CA ILE A 77 -11.56 1.60 5.20
C ILE A 77 -11.44 0.11 5.57
N ILE A 78 -12.07 -0.78 4.79
CA ILE A 78 -12.01 -2.22 5.01
C ILE A 78 -10.60 -2.78 4.75
N HIS A 79 -9.84 -2.20 3.82
CA HIS A 79 -8.43 -2.53 3.56
C HIS A 79 -7.56 -2.28 4.80
N GLU A 80 -7.73 -1.15 5.47
CA GLU A 80 -7.00 -0.86 6.71
C GLU A 80 -7.44 -1.79 7.85
N TYR A 81 -8.72 -2.15 7.89
CA TYR A 81 -9.20 -3.19 8.80
C TYR A 81 -8.56 -4.56 8.48
N ALA A 82 -8.37 -4.91 7.21
CA ALA A 82 -7.70 -6.16 6.82
C ALA A 82 -6.25 -6.21 7.31
N HIS A 83 -5.52 -5.09 7.30
CA HIS A 83 -4.20 -4.98 7.93
C HIS A 83 -4.27 -5.23 9.45
N PHE A 84 -5.23 -4.60 10.12
CA PHE A 84 -5.46 -4.82 11.55
C PHE A 84 -5.71 -6.31 11.84
N TYR A 85 -6.68 -6.92 11.15
CA TYR A 85 -7.05 -8.31 11.34
C TYR A 85 -5.85 -9.25 11.10
N ALA A 86 -5.19 -9.14 9.95
CA ALA A 86 -4.07 -10.00 9.59
C ALA A 86 -2.91 -9.88 10.60
N ASN A 87 -2.59 -8.65 11.02
CA ASN A 87 -1.44 -8.40 11.89
C ASN A 87 -1.72 -8.83 13.34
N VAL A 88 -2.90 -8.53 13.86
CA VAL A 88 -3.27 -8.90 15.24
C VAL A 88 -3.42 -10.40 15.40
N THR A 89 -4.07 -11.07 14.44
CA THR A 89 -4.31 -12.53 14.52
C THR A 89 -3.02 -13.34 14.36
N THR A 90 -2.04 -12.83 13.62
CA THR A 90 -0.75 -13.53 13.42
C THR A 90 0.36 -13.04 14.33
N GLY A 91 0.15 -11.95 15.06
CA GLY A 91 1.16 -11.35 15.96
C GLY A 91 2.32 -10.66 15.25
N ARG A 92 2.23 -10.41 13.94
CA ARG A 92 3.31 -9.82 13.11
C ARG A 92 2.78 -8.94 11.98
N ASN A 93 3.66 -8.12 11.42
CA ASN A 93 3.35 -7.35 10.21
C ASN A 93 3.27 -8.28 8.98
N ASN A 94 2.13 -8.33 8.35
CA ASN A 94 1.91 -9.11 7.13
C ASN A 94 2.10 -8.29 5.84
N GLY A 95 2.13 -6.95 5.92
CA GLY A 95 2.14 -6.11 4.72
C GLY A 95 1.00 -6.53 3.78
N HIS A 96 1.33 -6.76 2.51
CA HIS A 96 0.37 -7.23 1.50
C HIS A 96 0.66 -8.67 1.04
N ASN A 97 1.08 -9.54 1.95
CA ASN A 97 1.38 -10.95 1.67
C ASN A 97 0.10 -11.80 1.47
N ALA A 98 0.26 -13.11 1.31
CA ALA A 98 -0.85 -14.03 1.09
C ALA A 98 -1.87 -14.03 2.24
N VAL A 99 -1.44 -13.84 3.50
CA VAL A 99 -2.34 -13.78 4.67
C VAL A 99 -3.26 -12.57 4.53
N PHE A 100 -2.69 -11.38 4.30
CA PHE A 100 -3.46 -10.16 4.08
C PHE A 100 -4.45 -10.29 2.91
N LYS A 101 -3.99 -10.80 1.76
CA LYS A 101 -4.85 -11.00 0.58
C LYS A 101 -6.02 -11.96 0.85
N ASN A 102 -5.78 -13.03 1.61
CA ASN A 102 -6.86 -13.94 2.02
C ASN A 102 -7.89 -13.23 2.89
N VAL A 103 -7.46 -12.36 3.81
CA VAL A 103 -8.37 -11.55 4.64
C VAL A 103 -9.18 -10.59 3.74
N CYS A 104 -8.57 -9.89 2.78
CA CYS A 104 -9.31 -9.03 1.85
C CYS A 104 -10.43 -9.80 1.13
N ARG A 105 -10.12 -10.98 0.58
CA ARG A 105 -11.11 -11.84 -0.09
C ARG A 105 -12.24 -12.26 0.84
N SER A 106 -11.93 -12.64 2.08
CA SER A 106 -12.95 -13.01 3.08
C SER A 106 -13.84 -11.84 3.48
N LEU A 107 -13.34 -10.62 3.40
CA LEU A 107 -14.09 -9.38 3.66
C LEU A 107 -14.85 -8.87 2.43
N GLY A 108 -14.65 -9.49 1.26
CA GLY A 108 -15.34 -9.14 0.02
C GLY A 108 -14.79 -7.88 -0.66
N ILE A 109 -13.53 -7.52 -0.41
CA ILE A 109 -12.85 -6.41 -1.07
C ILE A 109 -11.75 -6.91 -2.01
N PRO A 110 -11.36 -6.12 -3.04
CA PRO A 110 -10.22 -6.44 -3.88
C PRO A 110 -8.93 -6.67 -3.06
N ASP A 111 -8.16 -7.66 -3.46
CA ASP A 111 -6.87 -7.99 -2.82
C ASP A 111 -5.66 -7.36 -3.54
N ASP A 112 -5.92 -6.54 -4.55
CA ASP A 112 -4.93 -5.69 -5.17
C ASP A 112 -4.55 -4.54 -4.23
N THR A 113 -3.27 -4.24 -4.19
CA THR A 113 -2.70 -3.31 -3.21
C THR A 113 -2.47 -1.92 -3.78
N LEU A 114 -2.90 -1.70 -5.01
CA LEU A 114 -2.63 -0.48 -5.76
C LEU A 114 -3.91 0.33 -5.96
N PHE A 115 -4.45 0.88 -4.86
CA PHE A 115 -5.39 1.98 -5.03
C PHE A 115 -4.62 3.24 -5.47
N THR A 116 -4.65 3.51 -6.77
CA THR A 116 -4.15 4.78 -7.30
C THR A 116 -5.34 5.71 -7.44
N ALA A 117 -5.45 6.67 -6.53
CA ALA A 117 -6.50 7.69 -6.61
C ALA A 117 -6.44 8.42 -7.97
N PRO A 118 -7.57 8.58 -8.69
CA PRO A 118 -7.62 9.40 -9.89
C PRO A 118 -7.03 10.78 -9.61
N GLY A 119 -6.20 11.30 -10.51
CA GLY A 119 -5.55 12.60 -10.34
C GLY A 119 -4.35 12.61 -9.38
N THR A 120 -3.94 11.47 -8.84
CA THR A 120 -2.68 11.39 -8.09
C THR A 120 -1.53 11.68 -9.05
N ARG A 121 -0.82 12.79 -8.82
CA ARG A 121 0.36 13.14 -9.61
C ARG A 121 1.38 12.00 -9.50
N VAL A 122 1.63 11.30 -10.60
CA VAL A 122 2.69 10.30 -10.66
C VAL A 122 4.02 11.05 -10.43
N ILE A 123 4.50 11.02 -9.19
CA ILE A 123 5.81 11.59 -8.88
C ILE A 123 6.84 10.61 -9.41
N ARG A 124 7.30 10.87 -10.62
CA ARG A 124 8.43 10.14 -11.18
C ARG A 124 9.64 10.36 -10.29
N LYS A 125 10.14 9.27 -9.72
CA LYS A 125 11.34 9.31 -8.89
C LYS A 125 12.56 9.06 -9.74
N LYS A 126 13.65 9.80 -9.44
CA LYS A 126 14.96 9.58 -10.03
C LYS A 126 15.41 8.14 -9.77
N GLY A 127 15.93 7.50 -10.80
CA GLY A 127 16.39 6.11 -10.73
C GLY A 127 17.29 5.76 -11.93
N TYR A 128 17.62 4.48 -12.03
CA TYR A 128 18.47 3.92 -13.06
C TYR A 128 17.72 2.82 -13.81
N LYS A 129 17.51 3.01 -15.10
CA LYS A 129 17.03 2.00 -16.02
C LYS A 129 18.24 1.23 -16.55
N LEU A 130 18.25 -0.06 -16.32
CA LEU A 130 19.33 -0.95 -16.73
C LEU A 130 18.90 -1.64 -18.02
N VAL A 131 19.65 -1.45 -19.09
CA VAL A 131 19.33 -1.95 -20.42
C VAL A 131 20.43 -2.85 -20.98
N CYS A 132 20.04 -3.83 -21.78
CA CYS A 132 21.00 -4.62 -22.56
C CYS A 132 21.74 -3.74 -23.55
N SER A 133 23.07 -3.85 -23.61
CA SER A 133 23.88 -3.03 -24.53
C SER A 133 23.69 -3.39 -26.00
N THR A 134 23.15 -4.57 -26.31
CA THR A 134 22.97 -5.09 -27.67
C THR A 134 21.58 -4.78 -28.20
N CYS A 135 20.50 -5.18 -27.51
CA CYS A 135 19.14 -5.03 -28.00
C CYS A 135 18.35 -3.87 -27.35
N GLY A 136 18.90 -3.21 -26.31
CA GLY A 136 18.23 -2.14 -25.62
C GLY A 136 17.10 -2.59 -24.66
N GLU A 137 16.85 -3.88 -24.56
CA GLU A 137 15.80 -4.43 -23.68
C GLU A 137 16.05 -4.03 -22.23
N THR A 138 14.96 -3.70 -21.51
CA THR A 138 15.04 -3.32 -20.10
C THR A 138 15.23 -4.54 -19.22
N VAL A 139 16.42 -4.65 -18.63
CA VAL A 139 16.77 -5.75 -17.72
C VAL A 139 16.24 -5.53 -16.32
N ALA A 140 16.33 -4.29 -15.79
CA ALA A 140 15.87 -3.93 -14.47
C ALA A 140 15.73 -2.40 -14.31
N VAL A 141 15.03 -1.99 -13.24
CA VAL A 141 15.02 -0.60 -12.76
C VAL A 141 15.49 -0.60 -11.31
N ARG A 142 16.38 0.33 -10.95
CA ARG A 142 16.90 0.51 -9.59
C ARG A 142 16.79 1.97 -9.16
N ARG A 143 16.44 2.20 -7.90
CA ARG A 143 16.35 3.57 -7.35
C ARG A 143 17.69 4.07 -6.82
N HIS A 144 18.49 3.18 -6.26
CA HIS A 144 19.78 3.48 -5.66
C HIS A 144 20.92 3.21 -6.66
N ARG A 145 21.90 4.12 -6.67
CA ARG A 145 23.05 4.05 -7.56
C ARG A 145 23.86 2.77 -7.35
N ASP A 146 24.15 2.44 -6.11
CA ASP A 146 25.01 1.29 -5.77
C ASP A 146 24.43 -0.02 -6.29
N ALA A 147 23.13 -0.24 -6.11
CA ALA A 147 22.43 -1.40 -6.65
C ALA A 147 22.41 -1.45 -8.18
N ALA A 148 22.47 -0.31 -8.86
CA ALA A 148 22.58 -0.24 -10.31
C ALA A 148 24.02 -0.53 -10.77
N VAL A 149 25.01 0.03 -10.07
CA VAL A 149 26.43 -0.19 -10.35
C VAL A 149 26.82 -1.67 -10.19
N ASP A 150 26.34 -2.33 -9.13
CA ASP A 150 26.61 -3.76 -8.89
C ASP A 150 26.09 -4.62 -10.05
N ILE A 151 24.88 -4.34 -10.54
CA ILE A 151 24.33 -5.10 -11.68
C ILE A 151 25.16 -4.85 -12.95
N VAL A 152 25.50 -3.60 -13.23
CA VAL A 152 26.32 -3.26 -14.42
C VAL A 152 27.71 -3.91 -14.36
N LYS A 153 28.28 -4.01 -13.16
CA LYS A 153 29.63 -4.53 -12.96
C LYS A 153 29.72 -6.05 -12.98
N TYR A 154 28.70 -6.73 -12.42
CA TYR A 154 28.78 -8.16 -12.15
C TYR A 154 27.78 -9.03 -12.89
N LYS A 155 26.86 -8.44 -13.68
CA LYS A 155 25.81 -9.19 -14.37
C LYS A 155 25.85 -8.93 -15.88
N ILE A 156 25.30 -9.89 -16.63
CA ILE A 156 25.02 -9.78 -18.05
C ILE A 156 23.51 -9.82 -18.28
N SER A 157 23.05 -9.38 -19.43
CA SER A 157 21.63 -9.43 -19.82
C SER A 157 21.23 -10.85 -20.18
N GLY A 158 20.05 -11.31 -19.71
CA GLY A 158 19.53 -12.63 -20.05
C GLY A 158 19.04 -12.75 -21.49
N CYS A 159 18.78 -11.63 -22.19
CA CYS A 159 18.28 -11.63 -23.58
C CYS A 159 19.37 -11.85 -24.63
N CYS A 160 20.58 -11.29 -24.43
CA CYS A 160 21.66 -11.32 -25.41
C CYS A 160 23.00 -11.72 -24.79
N GLU A 161 23.04 -12.09 -23.51
CA GLU A 161 24.26 -12.38 -22.75
C GLU A 161 25.32 -11.25 -22.83
N ALA A 162 24.83 -10.03 -23.02
CA ALA A 162 25.65 -8.83 -23.25
C ALA A 162 25.79 -8.00 -21.98
N LYS A 163 26.73 -7.06 -22.01
CA LYS A 163 26.90 -6.08 -20.92
C LYS A 163 25.61 -5.28 -20.72
N ILE A 164 25.40 -4.85 -19.48
CA ILE A 164 24.26 -4.00 -19.09
C ILE A 164 24.76 -2.56 -18.97
N LYS A 165 23.97 -1.62 -19.49
CA LYS A 165 24.21 -0.17 -19.36
C LYS A 165 23.16 0.43 -18.40
N ALA A 166 23.58 1.36 -17.55
CA ALA A 166 22.68 2.11 -16.70
C ALA A 166 22.39 3.49 -17.31
N MET A 167 21.12 3.79 -17.46
CA MET A 167 20.62 5.09 -17.91
C MET A 167 19.87 5.74 -16.75
N MET A 168 20.30 6.93 -16.35
CA MET A 168 19.63 7.70 -15.30
C MET A 168 18.39 8.37 -15.90
N GLY A 169 17.27 8.29 -15.17
CA GLY A 169 16.01 8.89 -15.59
C GLY A 169 15.01 9.02 -14.43
N TYR A 170 13.80 9.44 -14.78
CA TYR A 170 12.68 9.55 -13.84
C TYR A 170 11.60 8.54 -14.23
N PHE A 171 11.26 7.61 -13.33
CA PHE A 171 10.33 6.51 -13.55
C PHE A 171 9.26 6.45 -12.47
#